data_7ffdb4f198f80172b82dfb0d72d7a259
#
_entry.id   7ffdb4f198f80172b82dfb0d72d7a259
#
_cell.length_a   1.000
_cell.length_b   1.000
_cell.length_c   1.000
_cell.angle_alpha   90.00
_cell.angle_beta   90.00
_cell.angle_gamma   90.00
#
_symmetry.space_group_name_H-M   'P 1'
#
loop_
_entity.id
_entity.type
_entity.pdbx_description
1 polymer ?
#
loop_
_entity_poly.entity_id
_entity_poly.type
_entity_poly.pdbx_seq_one_letter_code
_entity_poly.pdbx_strand_id
1 'polypeptide(L)'
;MNDVIGHYNLLVNEGNDPLFDSEALCEYMDKWDGPRFIDSMQLGKAKSVLEIGVGTGRLAVKTAPLCKRFVGIDISDKTIEKARQNILSENVKLVCDDFLSFHFDEKFDVIYSTLTFMHIKEKSSAIKKVASLLNDNGRFLLSIDKSREEFIDMVTRKIRIYPDYPENIINNITSTGLTIEEMYETEHAHIFVAKKGEV
;
A
#
# COMPACT_ATOMS: atom_id res chain seq x y z
N MET A 1 -15.39 -0.89 -9.20
CA MET A 1 -14.69 -2.04 -8.57
C MET A 1 -14.32 -3.12 -9.59
N ASN A 2 -15.26 -3.64 -10.40
CA ASN A 2 -14.95 -4.66 -11.40
C ASN A 2 -13.84 -4.26 -12.40
N ASP A 3 -13.74 -2.99 -12.76
CA ASP A 3 -12.73 -2.51 -13.72
C ASP A 3 -11.31 -2.56 -13.16
N VAL A 4 -11.13 -2.29 -11.86
CA VAL A 4 -9.83 -2.34 -11.18
C VAL A 4 -9.34 -3.79 -11.08
N ILE A 5 -10.19 -4.71 -10.62
CA ILE A 5 -9.86 -6.15 -10.54
C ILE A 5 -9.51 -6.69 -11.92
N GLY A 6 -10.37 -6.40 -12.92
CA GLY A 6 -10.14 -6.82 -14.29
C GLY A 6 -8.83 -6.30 -14.85
N HIS A 7 -8.47 -5.06 -14.55
CA HIS A 7 -7.22 -4.44 -14.97
C HIS A 7 -6.00 -5.19 -14.42
N TYR A 8 -5.93 -5.38 -13.09
CA TYR A 8 -4.78 -6.04 -12.47
C TYR A 8 -4.68 -7.51 -12.82
N ASN A 9 -5.82 -8.21 -12.97
CA ASN A 9 -5.84 -9.57 -13.48
C ASN A 9 -5.26 -9.66 -14.90
N LEU A 10 -5.58 -8.69 -15.77
CA LEU A 10 -5.03 -8.63 -17.12
C LEU A 10 -3.53 -8.32 -17.12
N LEU A 11 -3.06 -7.41 -16.27
CA LEU A 11 -1.62 -7.11 -16.16
C LEU A 11 -0.82 -8.38 -15.82
N VAL A 12 -1.28 -9.17 -14.86
CA VAL A 12 -0.61 -10.44 -14.51
C VAL A 12 -0.65 -11.43 -15.69
N ASN A 13 -1.77 -11.54 -16.39
CA ASN A 13 -1.89 -12.42 -17.58
C ASN A 13 -1.00 -11.94 -18.75
N GLU A 14 -0.75 -10.66 -18.86
CA GLU A 14 0.18 -10.03 -19.82
C GLU A 14 1.66 -10.21 -19.41
N GLY A 15 1.92 -10.86 -18.27
CA GLY A 15 3.27 -11.12 -17.76
C GLY A 15 3.87 -9.92 -17.00
N ASN A 16 3.07 -8.91 -16.64
CA ASN A 16 3.54 -7.78 -15.86
C ASN A 16 3.74 -8.21 -14.41
N ASP A 17 4.98 -8.17 -13.95
CA ASP A 17 5.35 -8.45 -12.57
C ASP A 17 6.54 -7.57 -12.17
N PRO A 18 6.31 -6.50 -11.39
CA PRO A 18 7.34 -5.54 -11.01
C PRO A 18 8.57 -6.12 -10.31
N LEU A 19 8.51 -7.36 -9.82
CA LEU A 19 9.67 -8.04 -9.24
C LEU A 19 10.67 -8.54 -10.28
N PHE A 20 10.21 -8.80 -11.50
CA PHE A 20 11.01 -9.33 -12.60
C PHE A 20 11.19 -8.32 -13.74
N ASP A 21 10.80 -7.08 -13.51
CA ASP A 21 11.03 -5.99 -14.43
C ASP A 21 12.52 -5.72 -14.63
N SER A 22 12.87 -5.08 -15.74
CA SER A 22 14.23 -4.58 -15.95
C SER A 22 14.63 -3.58 -14.87
N GLU A 23 15.92 -3.45 -14.60
CA GLU A 23 16.46 -2.51 -13.61
C GLU A 23 15.88 -1.09 -13.81
N ALA A 24 15.80 -0.61 -15.05
CA ALA A 24 15.23 0.70 -15.36
C ALA A 24 13.74 0.84 -14.98
N LEU A 25 12.94 -0.24 -15.09
CA LEU A 25 11.55 -0.22 -14.64
C LEU A 25 11.44 -0.32 -13.12
N CYS A 26 12.30 -1.09 -12.46
CA CYS A 26 12.39 -1.12 -11.01
C CYS A 26 12.74 0.28 -10.45
N GLU A 27 13.74 0.95 -11.01
CA GLU A 27 14.09 2.34 -10.66
C GLU A 27 12.93 3.31 -10.91
N TYR A 28 12.18 3.11 -12.00
CA TYR A 28 11.00 3.91 -12.29
C TYR A 28 9.93 3.73 -11.21
N MET A 29 9.65 2.49 -10.79
CA MET A 29 8.67 2.21 -9.74
C MET A 29 9.10 2.76 -8.36
N ASP A 30 10.41 2.79 -8.08
CA ASP A 30 10.95 3.35 -6.85
C ASP A 30 10.74 4.88 -6.74
N LYS A 31 10.34 5.56 -7.84
CA LYS A 31 9.99 7.00 -7.83
C LYS A 31 8.73 7.33 -7.05
N TRP A 32 7.89 6.34 -6.72
CA TRP A 32 6.70 6.53 -5.87
C TRP A 32 6.93 6.28 -4.39
N ASP A 33 7.94 5.50 -4.01
CA ASP A 33 8.23 5.21 -2.59
C ASP A 33 9.69 5.52 -2.22
N GLY A 34 10.65 5.06 -3.00
CA GLY A 34 12.06 5.27 -2.76
C GLY A 34 12.62 4.50 -1.56
N PRO A 35 13.95 4.52 -1.37
CA PRO A 35 14.60 3.74 -0.31
C PRO A 35 14.21 4.20 1.10
N ARG A 36 14.00 5.51 1.31
CA ARG A 36 13.60 6.09 2.60
C ARG A 36 12.26 5.57 3.09
N PHE A 37 11.36 5.14 2.21
CA PHE A 37 10.03 4.67 2.59
C PHE A 37 10.10 3.46 3.52
N ILE A 38 10.94 2.48 3.19
CA ILE A 38 11.14 1.28 4.03
C ILE A 38 11.82 1.66 5.35
N ASP A 39 12.82 2.52 5.33
CA ASP A 39 13.50 2.97 6.56
C ASP A 39 12.54 3.69 7.52
N SER A 40 11.62 4.51 6.97
CA SER A 40 10.61 5.23 7.74
C SER A 40 9.59 4.31 8.42
N MET A 41 9.44 3.06 7.97
CA MET A 41 8.59 2.05 8.62
C MET A 41 9.15 1.65 10.00
N GLN A 42 10.45 1.78 10.23
CA GLN A 42 11.14 1.34 11.45
C GLN A 42 10.78 -0.12 11.79
N LEU A 43 10.92 -1.01 10.80
CA LEU A 43 10.60 -2.43 10.95
C LEU A 43 11.46 -3.09 12.03
N GLY A 44 11.06 -4.26 12.47
CA GLY A 44 11.80 -5.06 13.46
C GLY A 44 11.13 -6.40 13.73
N LYS A 45 11.92 -7.37 14.19
CA LYS A 45 11.52 -8.78 14.42
C LYS A 45 10.40 -8.98 15.45
N ALA A 46 10.00 -7.93 16.17
CA ALA A 46 8.88 -7.97 17.10
C ALA A 46 7.58 -7.42 16.48
N LYS A 47 7.64 -6.74 15.33
CA LYS A 47 6.53 -5.98 14.75
C LYS A 47 5.66 -6.80 13.82
N SER A 48 4.35 -6.52 13.86
CA SER A 48 3.33 -6.95 12.91
C SER A 48 3.11 -5.86 11.85
N VAL A 49 2.98 -6.27 10.59
CA VAL A 49 2.93 -5.37 9.42
C VAL A 49 1.72 -5.70 8.56
N LEU A 50 1.02 -4.67 8.07
CA LEU A 50 -0.01 -4.79 7.04
C LEU A 50 0.37 -3.93 5.82
N GLU A 51 0.39 -4.55 4.64
CA GLU A 51 0.45 -3.84 3.36
C GLU A 51 -0.93 -3.82 2.70
N ILE A 52 -1.43 -2.62 2.38
CA ILE A 52 -2.67 -2.42 1.66
C ILE A 52 -2.35 -2.25 0.18
N GLY A 53 -2.85 -3.18 -0.66
CA GLY A 53 -2.49 -3.26 -2.06
C GLY A 53 -1.13 -3.92 -2.26
N VAL A 54 -0.96 -5.14 -1.74
CA VAL A 54 0.32 -5.85 -1.78
C VAL A 54 0.80 -6.15 -3.21
N GLY A 55 -0.09 -6.11 -4.18
CA GLY A 55 0.23 -6.41 -5.56
C GLY A 55 0.84 -7.80 -5.72
N THR A 56 1.82 -7.92 -6.60
CA THR A 56 2.61 -9.15 -6.79
C THR A 56 3.71 -9.32 -5.73
N GLY A 57 3.80 -8.39 -4.76
CA GLY A 57 4.71 -8.48 -3.63
C GLY A 57 5.99 -7.63 -3.74
N ARG A 58 6.02 -6.60 -4.59
CA ARG A 58 7.22 -5.77 -4.85
C ARG A 58 7.89 -5.25 -3.57
N LEU A 59 7.11 -4.72 -2.63
CA LEU A 59 7.65 -4.29 -1.33
C LEU A 59 7.65 -5.41 -0.29
N ALA A 60 6.66 -6.30 -0.34
CA ALA A 60 6.54 -7.40 0.61
C ALA A 60 7.79 -8.29 0.66
N VAL A 61 8.43 -8.58 -0.47
CA VAL A 61 9.68 -9.37 -0.50
C VAL A 61 10.83 -8.69 0.25
N LYS A 62 10.83 -7.35 0.33
CA LYS A 62 11.83 -6.56 1.05
C LYS A 62 11.47 -6.39 2.53
N THR A 63 10.18 -6.28 2.88
CA THR A 63 9.69 -5.89 4.20
C THR A 63 9.31 -7.08 5.09
N ALA A 64 8.70 -8.13 4.53
CA ALA A 64 8.31 -9.32 5.29
C ALA A 64 9.48 -9.99 6.03
N PRO A 65 10.69 -10.13 5.44
CA PRO A 65 11.84 -10.68 6.17
C PRO A 65 12.27 -9.84 7.37
N LEU A 66 11.87 -8.57 7.45
CA LEU A 66 12.29 -7.64 8.50
C LEU A 66 11.33 -7.58 9.70
N CYS A 67 10.19 -8.26 9.64
CA CYS A 67 9.16 -8.20 10.69
C CYS A 67 8.86 -9.57 11.30
N LYS A 68 8.06 -9.58 12.38
CA LYS A 68 7.58 -10.81 13.04
C LYS A 68 6.49 -11.49 12.22
N ARG A 69 5.56 -10.70 11.71
CA ARG A 69 4.40 -11.14 10.96
C ARG A 69 4.04 -10.10 9.91
N PHE A 70 3.72 -10.58 8.75
CA PHE A 70 3.32 -9.77 7.61
C PHE A 70 1.95 -10.22 7.10
N VAL A 71 1.06 -9.26 6.87
CA VAL A 71 -0.21 -9.47 6.17
C VAL A 71 -0.23 -8.56 4.95
N GLY A 72 -0.50 -9.13 3.77
CA GLY A 72 -0.73 -8.39 2.54
C GLY A 72 -2.17 -8.59 2.08
N ILE A 73 -2.87 -7.51 1.76
CA ILE A 73 -4.23 -7.57 1.19
C ILE A 73 -4.24 -6.92 -0.20
N ASP A 74 -4.90 -7.58 -1.13
CA ASP A 74 -5.16 -7.06 -2.47
C ASP A 74 -6.50 -7.57 -2.99
N ILE A 75 -7.16 -6.79 -3.85
CA ILE A 75 -8.48 -7.11 -4.39
C ILE A 75 -8.42 -8.07 -5.58
N SER A 76 -7.26 -8.17 -6.26
CA SER A 76 -7.04 -8.99 -7.44
C SER A 76 -6.59 -10.40 -7.05
N ASP A 77 -7.35 -11.40 -7.45
CA ASP A 77 -7.04 -12.81 -7.20
C ASP A 77 -5.77 -13.27 -7.92
N LYS A 78 -5.58 -12.83 -9.18
CA LYS A 78 -4.38 -13.14 -9.96
C LYS A 78 -3.13 -12.52 -9.38
N THR A 79 -3.24 -11.30 -8.89
CA THR A 79 -2.15 -10.59 -8.24
C THR A 79 -1.74 -11.31 -6.94
N ILE A 80 -2.71 -11.73 -6.12
CA ILE A 80 -2.47 -12.52 -4.91
C ILE A 80 -1.88 -13.91 -5.23
N GLU A 81 -2.36 -14.57 -6.28
CA GLU A 81 -1.79 -15.84 -6.73
C GLU A 81 -0.31 -15.68 -7.09
N LYS A 82 0.03 -14.58 -7.78
CA LYS A 82 1.40 -14.26 -8.14
C LYS A 82 2.24 -13.90 -6.92
N ALA A 83 1.71 -13.11 -5.99
CA ALA A 83 2.37 -12.77 -4.74
C ALA A 83 2.75 -14.01 -3.91
N ARG A 84 1.90 -15.05 -3.87
CA ARG A 84 2.19 -16.32 -3.21
C ARG A 84 3.39 -17.06 -3.81
N GLN A 85 3.64 -16.88 -5.11
CA GLN A 85 4.81 -17.46 -5.78
C GLN A 85 6.09 -16.66 -5.48
N ASN A 86 5.95 -15.35 -5.36
CA ASN A 86 7.06 -14.41 -5.23
C ASN A 86 7.58 -14.27 -3.79
N ILE A 87 6.67 -14.32 -2.80
CA ILE A 87 7.01 -14.07 -1.40
C ILE A 87 7.28 -15.40 -0.71
N LEU A 88 8.56 -15.69 -0.46
CA LEU A 88 9.01 -16.96 0.12
C LEU A 88 9.11 -16.93 1.66
N SER A 89 8.83 -15.78 2.30
CA SER A 89 8.91 -15.64 3.75
C SER A 89 7.76 -16.38 4.44
N GLU A 90 8.06 -17.22 5.41
CA GLU A 90 7.08 -18.07 6.12
C GLU A 90 6.12 -17.29 7.03
N ASN A 91 6.49 -16.06 7.41
CA ASN A 91 5.71 -15.20 8.30
C ASN A 91 4.62 -14.39 7.58
N VAL A 92 4.29 -14.74 6.32
CA VAL A 92 3.38 -13.99 5.45
C VAL A 92 2.01 -14.64 5.37
N LYS A 93 0.95 -13.81 5.54
CA LYS A 93 -0.43 -14.14 5.21
C LYS A 93 -0.90 -13.22 4.08
N LEU A 94 -1.38 -13.81 2.98
CA LEU A 94 -1.95 -13.05 1.87
C LEU A 94 -3.47 -13.22 1.82
N VAL A 95 -4.18 -12.10 1.72
CA VAL A 95 -5.64 -11.99 1.69
C VAL A 95 -6.07 -11.43 0.34
N CYS A 96 -6.99 -12.11 -0.33
CA CYS A 96 -7.65 -11.61 -1.52
C CYS A 96 -9.03 -11.08 -1.14
N ASP A 97 -9.13 -9.78 -0.90
CA ASP A 97 -10.40 -9.13 -0.53
C ASP A 97 -10.27 -7.60 -0.67
N ASP A 98 -11.40 -6.89 -0.59
CA ASP A 98 -11.41 -5.43 -0.50
C ASP A 98 -11.03 -4.99 0.92
N PHE A 99 -10.01 -4.13 1.01
CA PHE A 99 -9.54 -3.61 2.29
C PHE A 99 -10.66 -2.96 3.13
N LEU A 100 -11.60 -2.26 2.51
CA LEU A 100 -12.65 -1.56 3.24
C LEU A 100 -13.65 -2.52 3.88
N SER A 101 -13.98 -3.63 3.23
CA SER A 101 -14.97 -4.61 3.70
C SER A 101 -14.36 -5.73 4.55
N PHE A 102 -13.10 -6.11 4.32
CA PHE A 102 -12.46 -7.22 5.02
C PHE A 102 -12.35 -6.96 6.52
N HIS A 103 -12.70 -7.94 7.35
CA HIS A 103 -12.55 -7.86 8.80
C HIS A 103 -11.20 -8.45 9.24
N PHE A 104 -10.40 -7.64 9.95
CA PHE A 104 -9.15 -8.06 10.56
C PHE A 104 -9.39 -8.35 12.04
N ASP A 105 -9.00 -9.54 12.51
CA ASP A 105 -9.09 -9.94 13.93
C ASP A 105 -7.88 -9.47 14.75
N GLU A 106 -7.01 -8.66 14.17
CA GLU A 106 -5.74 -8.25 14.74
C GLU A 106 -5.42 -6.79 14.44
N LYS A 107 -4.49 -6.23 15.21
CA LYS A 107 -3.89 -4.91 14.98
C LYS A 107 -2.43 -5.05 14.56
N PHE A 108 -1.91 -3.95 14.01
CA PHE A 108 -0.58 -3.91 13.41
C PHE A 108 0.27 -2.78 13.99
N ASP A 109 1.57 -3.01 14.07
CA ASP A 109 2.55 -2.01 14.50
C ASP A 109 2.93 -1.08 13.35
N VAL A 110 2.84 -1.58 12.11
CA VAL A 110 3.07 -0.80 10.90
C VAL A 110 2.00 -1.15 9.87
N ILE A 111 1.38 -0.13 9.30
CA ILE A 111 0.48 -0.25 8.14
C ILE A 111 1.03 0.66 7.05
N TYR A 112 1.15 0.16 5.83
CA TYR A 112 1.57 1.00 4.72
C TYR A 112 0.82 0.70 3.42
N SER A 113 0.86 1.67 2.51
CA SER A 113 0.28 1.55 1.18
C SER A 113 1.04 2.42 0.18
N THR A 114 1.30 1.88 -1.00
CA THR A 114 1.83 2.61 -2.15
C THR A 114 1.05 2.24 -3.40
N LEU A 115 0.87 3.19 -4.32
CA LEU A 115 0.23 2.97 -5.64
C LEU A 115 -1.18 2.34 -5.59
N THR A 116 -1.87 2.43 -4.45
CA THR A 116 -3.15 1.77 -4.22
C THR A 116 -4.26 2.75 -3.88
N PHE A 117 -3.98 3.78 -3.08
CA PHE A 117 -5.00 4.70 -2.61
C PHE A 117 -5.77 5.39 -3.73
N MET A 118 -5.15 5.63 -4.89
CA MET A 118 -5.83 6.17 -6.07
C MET A 118 -7.04 5.32 -6.51
N HIS A 119 -7.09 4.04 -6.17
CA HIS A 119 -8.22 3.16 -6.49
C HIS A 119 -9.33 3.18 -5.43
N ILE A 120 -9.09 3.77 -4.26
CA ILE A 120 -10.05 3.85 -3.16
C ILE A 120 -10.78 5.20 -3.25
N LYS A 121 -12.08 5.17 -3.50
CA LYS A 121 -12.91 6.38 -3.54
C LYS A 121 -13.11 6.97 -2.13
N GLU A 122 -13.41 6.12 -1.16
CA GLU A 122 -13.73 6.49 0.23
C GLU A 122 -12.46 6.62 1.08
N LYS A 123 -11.56 7.56 0.73
CA LYS A 123 -10.26 7.79 1.39
C LYS A 123 -10.37 7.97 2.91
N SER A 124 -11.34 8.77 3.36
CA SER A 124 -11.58 9.00 4.80
C SER A 124 -11.92 7.71 5.53
N SER A 125 -12.75 6.85 4.94
CA SER A 125 -13.11 5.55 5.52
C SER A 125 -11.89 4.62 5.59
N ALA A 126 -11.06 4.62 4.55
CA ALA A 126 -9.82 3.82 4.53
C ALA A 126 -8.85 4.26 5.63
N ILE A 127 -8.62 5.57 5.79
CA ILE A 127 -7.72 6.11 6.81
C ILE A 127 -8.29 5.88 8.23
N LYS A 128 -9.60 6.01 8.43
CA LYS A 128 -10.26 5.65 9.71
C LYS A 128 -10.05 4.18 10.05
N LYS A 129 -10.19 3.30 9.06
CA LYS A 129 -9.92 1.87 9.24
C LYS A 129 -8.46 1.60 9.59
N VAL A 130 -7.50 2.23 8.90
CA VAL A 130 -6.09 2.16 9.25
C VAL A 130 -5.86 2.55 10.71
N ALA A 131 -6.38 3.69 11.16
CA ALA A 131 -6.22 4.16 12.53
C ALA A 131 -6.79 3.18 13.58
N SER A 132 -7.92 2.51 13.26
CA SER A 132 -8.52 1.49 14.13
C SER A 132 -7.69 0.22 14.23
N LEU A 133 -6.97 -0.13 13.15
CA LEU A 133 -6.13 -1.33 13.06
C LEU A 133 -4.70 -1.11 13.58
N LEU A 134 -4.28 0.12 13.85
CA LEU A 134 -2.97 0.37 14.45
C LEU A 134 -2.95 0.06 15.94
N ASN A 135 -1.88 -0.59 16.38
CA ASN A 135 -1.49 -0.65 17.79
C ASN A 135 -1.12 0.75 18.30
N ASP A 136 -1.11 0.94 19.61
CA ASP A 136 -0.55 2.15 20.22
C ASP A 136 0.92 2.26 19.83
N ASN A 137 1.38 3.49 19.56
CA ASN A 137 2.68 3.76 18.96
C ASN A 137 2.89 3.20 17.54
N GLY A 138 1.86 2.61 16.93
CA GLY A 138 1.92 2.09 15.56
C GLY A 138 2.08 3.19 14.51
N ARG A 139 2.66 2.83 13.37
CA ARG A 139 2.97 3.75 12.26
C ARG A 139 2.11 3.48 11.04
N PHE A 140 1.67 4.55 10.39
CA PHE A 140 1.03 4.51 9.07
C PHE A 140 1.88 5.25 8.06
N LEU A 141 2.25 4.56 6.99
CA LEU A 141 2.98 5.16 5.87
C LEU A 141 2.12 5.13 4.61
N LEU A 142 1.96 6.26 3.98
CA LEU A 142 1.17 6.39 2.77
C LEU A 142 1.95 7.14 1.70
N SER A 143 2.07 6.52 0.53
CA SER A 143 2.52 7.17 -0.70
C SER A 143 1.31 7.46 -1.56
N ILE A 144 1.11 8.73 -1.93
CA ILE A 144 0.08 9.15 -2.89
C ILE A 144 0.72 9.75 -4.13
N ASP A 145 0.13 9.45 -5.28
CA ASP A 145 0.60 9.96 -6.57
C ASP A 145 0.42 11.49 -6.66
N LYS A 146 1.39 12.17 -7.27
CA LYS A 146 1.30 13.59 -7.60
C LYS A 146 0.39 13.88 -8.80
N SER A 147 0.09 12.86 -9.61
CA SER A 147 -0.83 12.98 -10.74
C SER A 147 -2.22 13.41 -10.28
N ARG A 148 -2.86 14.23 -11.10
CA ARG A 148 -4.24 14.66 -10.91
C ARG A 148 -5.20 14.07 -11.94
N GLU A 149 -4.70 13.13 -12.72
CA GLU A 149 -5.51 12.41 -13.70
C GLU A 149 -6.60 11.59 -13.00
N GLU A 150 -7.78 11.55 -13.60
CA GLU A 150 -8.88 10.71 -13.09
C GLU A 150 -8.89 9.31 -13.71
N PHE A 151 -7.95 9.03 -14.59
CA PHE A 151 -7.86 7.76 -15.30
C PHE A 151 -6.41 7.35 -15.52
N ILE A 152 -6.16 6.05 -15.36
CA ILE A 152 -5.01 5.40 -15.96
C ILE A 152 -5.40 5.03 -17.38
N ASP A 153 -4.72 5.60 -18.36
CA ASP A 153 -5.00 5.37 -19.79
C ASP A 153 -3.92 4.46 -20.37
N MET A 154 -4.30 3.25 -20.67
CA MET A 154 -3.47 2.28 -21.37
C MET A 154 -4.03 2.07 -22.77
N VAL A 155 -3.19 1.74 -23.72
CA VAL A 155 -3.56 1.60 -25.15
C VAL A 155 -4.84 0.76 -25.36
N THR A 156 -5.05 -0.25 -24.53
CA THR A 156 -6.15 -1.22 -24.65
C THR A 156 -7.28 -1.00 -23.66
N ARG A 157 -7.07 -0.18 -22.61
CA ARG A 157 -8.06 0.01 -21.55
C ARG A 157 -7.84 1.30 -20.77
N LYS A 158 -8.93 1.80 -20.19
CA LYS A 158 -8.94 3.00 -19.37
C LYS A 158 -9.59 2.68 -18.03
N ILE A 159 -8.89 2.99 -16.94
CA ILE A 159 -9.34 2.66 -15.58
C ILE A 159 -9.54 3.96 -14.82
N ARG A 160 -10.72 4.11 -14.22
CA ARG A 160 -10.98 5.26 -13.37
C ARG A 160 -10.19 5.17 -12.07
N ILE A 161 -9.57 6.28 -11.71
CA ILE A 161 -8.90 6.50 -10.42
C ILE A 161 -9.47 7.74 -9.76
N TYR A 162 -9.16 7.90 -8.49
CA TYR A 162 -9.61 9.01 -7.65
C TYR A 162 -8.36 9.73 -7.14
N PRO A 163 -7.97 10.85 -7.75
CA PRO A 163 -6.75 11.56 -7.38
C PRO A 163 -6.70 11.90 -5.89
N ASP A 164 -5.51 11.77 -5.32
CA ASP A 164 -5.23 12.12 -3.93
C ASP A 164 -4.75 13.57 -3.84
N TYR A 165 -5.26 14.33 -2.86
CA TYR A 165 -4.85 15.70 -2.58
C TYR A 165 -4.20 15.75 -1.20
N PRO A 166 -2.94 16.24 -1.09
CA PRO A 166 -2.21 16.25 0.18
C PRO A 166 -2.99 16.84 1.34
N GLU A 167 -3.70 17.95 1.12
CA GLU A 167 -4.49 18.65 2.15
C GLU A 167 -5.62 17.76 2.67
N ASN A 168 -6.29 17.01 1.77
CA ASN A 168 -7.36 16.10 2.14
C ASN A 168 -6.81 14.89 2.93
N ILE A 169 -5.65 14.39 2.53
CA ILE A 169 -4.97 13.28 3.22
C ILE A 169 -4.53 13.72 4.62
N ILE A 170 -3.92 14.90 4.76
CA ILE A 170 -3.56 15.49 6.06
C ILE A 170 -4.79 15.57 6.97
N ASN A 171 -5.89 16.17 6.47
CA ASN A 171 -7.12 16.30 7.24
C ASN A 171 -7.71 14.93 7.63
N ASN A 172 -7.70 13.97 6.72
CA ASN A 172 -8.19 12.62 7.00
C ASN A 172 -7.33 11.92 8.07
N ILE A 173 -6.01 12.01 7.99
CA ILE A 173 -5.09 11.41 8.97
C ILE A 173 -5.30 12.06 10.35
N THR A 174 -5.23 13.37 10.44
CA THR A 174 -5.32 14.10 11.71
C THR A 174 -6.68 13.97 12.38
N SER A 175 -7.77 13.90 11.59
CA SER A 175 -9.12 13.67 12.11
C SER A 175 -9.32 12.32 12.81
N THR A 176 -8.42 11.36 12.60
CA THR A 176 -8.45 10.05 13.27
C THR A 176 -7.65 10.02 14.58
N GLY A 177 -7.03 11.12 14.97
CA GLY A 177 -6.13 11.19 16.14
C GLY A 177 -4.70 10.72 15.85
N LEU A 178 -4.37 10.39 14.61
CA LEU A 178 -2.98 10.14 14.22
C LEU A 178 -2.22 11.45 14.10
N THR A 179 -0.96 11.45 14.52
CA THR A 179 -0.03 12.58 14.37
C THR A 179 0.87 12.34 13.17
N ILE A 180 0.95 13.29 12.25
CA ILE A 180 1.90 13.24 11.15
C ILE A 180 3.27 13.62 11.71
N GLU A 181 4.20 12.67 11.74
CA GLU A 181 5.57 12.89 12.21
C GLU A 181 6.46 13.43 11.10
N GLU A 182 6.18 13.03 9.87
CA GLU A 182 7.01 13.38 8.73
C GLU A 182 6.19 13.45 7.45
N MET A 183 6.56 14.39 6.59
CA MET A 183 6.11 14.47 5.20
C MET A 183 7.31 14.76 4.32
N TYR A 184 7.41 14.06 3.20
CA TYR A 184 8.43 14.33 2.19
C TYR A 184 7.91 13.95 0.80
N GLU A 185 8.69 14.26 -0.20
CA GLU A 185 8.35 13.98 -1.59
C GLU A 185 9.39 13.08 -2.24
N THR A 186 8.91 12.23 -3.12
CA THR A 186 9.72 11.57 -4.14
C THR A 186 9.49 12.25 -5.48
N GLU A 187 10.05 11.73 -6.56
CA GLU A 187 9.81 12.31 -7.90
C GLU A 187 8.32 12.30 -8.25
N HIS A 188 7.59 11.22 -7.96
CA HIS A 188 6.21 11.03 -8.38
C HIS A 188 5.18 11.01 -7.24
N ALA A 189 5.60 11.08 -5.97
CA ALA A 189 4.66 10.96 -4.87
C ALA A 189 4.91 11.94 -3.72
N HIS A 190 3.84 12.17 -2.93
CA HIS A 190 3.92 12.72 -1.58
C HIS A 190 3.85 11.57 -0.58
N ILE A 191 4.76 11.56 0.37
CA ILE A 191 4.85 10.53 1.41
C ILE A 191 4.42 11.12 2.75
N PHE A 192 3.57 10.39 3.45
CA PHE A 192 3.11 10.71 4.80
C PHE A 192 3.56 9.61 5.75
N VAL A 193 4.18 10.00 6.85
CA VAL A 193 4.51 9.11 7.97
C VAL A 193 3.73 9.60 9.17
N ALA A 194 2.76 8.83 9.60
CA ALA A 194 1.90 9.16 10.73
C ALA A 194 2.06 8.12 11.85
N LYS A 195 1.77 8.52 13.07
CA LYS A 195 1.88 7.70 14.27
C LYS A 195 0.63 7.80 15.12
N LYS A 196 0.24 6.67 15.71
CA LYS A 196 -0.79 6.61 16.75
C LYS A 196 -0.17 6.91 18.11
N GLY A 197 -0.80 7.80 18.86
CA GLY A 197 -0.41 8.07 20.25
C GLY A 197 -0.66 6.87 21.17
N GLU A 198 -0.12 6.94 22.37
CA GLU A 198 -0.53 6.06 23.48
C GLU A 198 -1.89 6.51 24.00
N VAL A 199 -2.80 5.56 24.21
CA VAL A 199 -4.12 5.80 24.84
C VAL A 199 -4.06 5.42 26.31
#